data_ed4198c4c15e87d61e1c140680677700
#
_entry.id   ed4198c4c15e87d61e1c140680677700
#
_cell.length_a   1.000
_cell.length_b   1.000
_cell.length_c   1.000
_cell.angle_alpha   90.00
_cell.angle_beta   90.00
_cell.angle_gamma   90.00
#
_symmetry.space_group_name_H-M   'P 1'
#
loop_
_entity.id
_entity.type
_entity.pdbx_description
1 polymer ?
#
loop_
_entity_poly.entity_id
_entity_poly.type
_entity_poly.pdbx_seq_one_letter_code
_entity_poly.pdbx_strand_id
1 'polypeptide(L)'
;MNRVTAAFILAAIIITSNLPNMVSGRTTYAPEIASNGMIIHENPGTDLKIERMIFDDTQHFSILDVADQANIYMSHFELAYRVPQVHARNPNVICLLYRNIRAVYTRTPDEYDLFFENGWILRDEAGTPIKSTVFGYTIVDIGNPNYQTWVANWIKSYMDDYGYNGVFLDNCLPSTEILWSTSPSPAINPRTGEPYTSAEFKEDVISLVNRIKSIIGDGEIIGNGILNGERFFNNNYHQRYVDMLTQSALDGIESECWLMTLDDPNWYSESKWKDSVDFAVWLQENFLGNDNMFLPVCYNAGPYDQEEPELPPQCTKEQYALYGFGTLLLAADTNGHNYMNFAYYDSEFVHSLFDIELGTPTGNYYMTTGTHVYTRDYTKTKILVNPTSTTYTVNLDQTYRTFDGQLVGASINLQPHTAQILLKT
;
A
#
# COMPACT_ATOMS: atom_id res chain seq x y z
N MET A 1 -16.59 12.33 -32.27
CA MET A 1 -17.12 12.03 -30.93
C MET A 1 -15.91 11.57 -30.12
N ASN A 2 -15.33 12.51 -29.39
CA ASN A 2 -14.14 12.23 -28.59
C ASN A 2 -14.57 11.43 -27.35
N ARG A 3 -14.08 10.21 -27.24
CA ARG A 3 -14.17 9.43 -26.01
C ARG A 3 -13.19 10.08 -25.02
N VAL A 4 -13.71 10.86 -24.09
CA VAL A 4 -12.96 11.28 -22.92
C VAL A 4 -12.90 10.04 -22.03
N THR A 5 -11.78 9.35 -22.08
CA THR A 5 -11.47 8.24 -21.18
C THR A 5 -11.25 8.86 -19.82
N ALA A 6 -12.11 8.55 -18.87
CA ALA A 6 -11.95 9.00 -17.48
C ALA A 6 -10.81 8.21 -16.85
N ALA A 7 -9.63 8.79 -16.82
CA ALA A 7 -8.53 8.28 -16.03
C ALA A 7 -8.87 8.50 -14.55
N PHE A 8 -9.15 7.43 -13.83
CA PHE A 8 -9.26 7.45 -12.38
C PHE A 8 -7.89 7.15 -11.81
N ILE A 9 -7.32 8.14 -11.24
CA ILE A 9 -6.00 8.10 -10.65
C ILE A 9 -6.11 7.42 -9.30
N LEU A 10 -5.40 6.31 -9.11
CA LEU A 10 -4.91 5.95 -7.79
C LEU A 10 -4.21 7.22 -7.28
N ALA A 11 -4.65 7.76 -6.16
CA ALA A 11 -4.10 9.03 -5.70
C ALA A 11 -2.69 8.82 -5.17
N ALA A 12 -1.74 8.69 -6.08
CA ALA A 12 -0.35 8.83 -5.73
C ALA A 12 -0.13 10.22 -5.16
N ILE A 13 0.38 10.26 -3.98
CA ILE A 13 0.73 11.51 -3.31
C ILE A 13 2.04 11.99 -3.90
N ILE A 14 1.96 12.81 -4.92
CA ILE A 14 3.10 13.55 -5.46
C ILE A 14 3.51 14.60 -4.44
N ILE A 15 4.55 14.33 -3.67
CA ILE A 15 5.21 15.34 -2.86
C ILE A 15 6.38 15.86 -3.67
N THR A 16 6.16 16.95 -4.41
CA THR A 16 7.26 17.67 -5.01
C THR A 16 8.22 18.17 -3.92
N SER A 17 9.49 17.86 -4.06
CA SER A 17 10.60 18.14 -3.14
C SER A 17 11.01 19.62 -3.06
N ASN A 18 10.09 20.56 -3.16
CA ASN A 18 10.33 22.00 -2.97
C ASN A 18 10.01 22.47 -1.55
N LEU A 19 10.34 21.67 -0.54
CA LEU A 19 10.42 22.16 0.83
C LEU A 19 11.85 22.62 1.12
N PRO A 20 12.03 23.78 1.78
CA PRO A 20 13.35 24.26 2.17
C PRO A 20 14.01 23.21 3.06
N ASN A 21 15.32 23.00 2.86
CA ASN A 21 16.18 22.14 3.68
C ASN A 21 16.00 22.48 5.18
N MET A 22 15.04 21.85 5.83
CA MET A 22 15.01 21.80 7.27
C MET A 22 15.91 20.65 7.70
N VAL A 23 17.01 20.97 8.34
CA VAL A 23 17.90 20.03 9.00
C VAL A 23 17.06 19.22 9.99
N SER A 24 16.71 18.01 9.61
CA SER A 24 15.98 17.08 10.46
C SER A 24 16.88 16.58 11.55
N GLY A 25 16.58 16.93 12.79
CA GLY A 25 17.09 16.19 13.94
C GLY A 25 16.51 14.77 13.90
N ARG A 26 17.22 13.84 13.32
CA ARG A 26 16.91 12.42 13.40
C ARG A 26 17.12 11.94 14.83
N THR A 27 16.05 11.74 15.57
CA THR A 27 16.08 10.71 16.60
C THR A 27 15.93 9.38 15.86
N THR A 28 17.02 8.63 15.82
CA THR A 28 16.98 7.24 15.35
C THR A 28 16.13 6.46 16.35
N TYR A 29 14.86 6.25 16.02
CA TYR A 29 14.12 5.12 16.53
C TYR A 29 14.60 3.89 15.76
N ALA A 30 15.85 3.46 16.04
CA ALA A 30 16.12 2.05 15.92
C ALA A 30 15.26 1.41 17.01
N PRO A 31 14.50 0.34 16.74
CA PRO A 31 14.00 -0.49 17.82
C PRO A 31 15.25 -0.83 18.64
N GLU A 32 15.27 -0.47 19.93
CA GLU A 32 16.24 -1.05 20.83
C GLU A 32 16.04 -2.55 20.66
N ILE A 33 17.00 -3.19 20.00
CA ILE A 33 17.10 -4.64 20.04
C ILE A 33 17.38 -4.92 21.50
N ALA A 34 16.30 -5.14 22.23
CA ALA A 34 16.39 -5.62 23.59
C ALA A 34 17.18 -6.92 23.50
N SER A 35 18.37 -6.90 24.06
CA SER A 35 19.28 -8.05 24.16
C SER A 35 18.76 -9.11 25.13
N ASN A 36 17.45 -9.28 25.23
CA ASN A 36 16.82 -10.23 26.12
C ASN A 36 15.65 -10.90 25.40
N GLY A 37 15.91 -12.15 24.99
CA GLY A 37 14.90 -13.16 24.78
C GLY A 37 14.07 -12.98 23.51
N MET A 38 14.53 -13.66 22.48
CA MET A 38 13.77 -14.04 21.31
C MET A 38 12.42 -14.59 21.73
N ILE A 39 11.32 -13.82 21.55
CA ILE A 39 9.99 -14.41 21.55
C ILE A 39 9.87 -15.10 20.18
N ILE A 40 10.24 -16.36 20.14
CA ILE A 40 9.89 -17.23 19.02
C ILE A 40 8.39 -17.48 19.19
N HIS A 41 7.56 -16.79 18.43
CA HIS A 41 6.21 -17.26 18.19
C HIS A 41 6.33 -18.53 17.34
N GLU A 42 6.47 -19.66 18.01
CA GLU A 42 6.30 -20.97 17.38
C GLU A 42 4.83 -21.08 16.96
N ASN A 43 4.52 -20.67 15.75
CA ASN A 43 3.34 -21.15 15.07
C ASN A 43 3.78 -22.38 14.27
N PRO A 44 3.58 -23.60 14.75
CA PRO A 44 4.14 -24.78 14.12
C PRO A 44 3.32 -25.11 12.88
N GLY A 45 3.79 -24.72 11.70
CA GLY A 45 3.52 -25.54 10.55
C GLY A 45 2.85 -24.95 9.32
N THR A 46 2.73 -23.62 9.15
CA THR A 46 2.33 -23.08 7.83
C THR A 46 3.50 -22.32 7.20
N ASP A 47 3.89 -22.76 6.01
CA ASP A 47 4.84 -21.99 5.18
C ASP A 47 4.28 -20.58 4.94
N LEU A 48 5.15 -19.56 4.96
CA LEU A 48 4.77 -18.21 4.58
C LEU A 48 4.27 -18.21 3.14
N LYS A 49 3.15 -17.57 2.92
CA LYS A 49 2.64 -17.25 1.57
C LYS A 49 2.60 -15.76 1.37
N ILE A 50 2.97 -15.33 0.17
CA ILE A 50 2.64 -14.01 -0.34
C ILE A 50 1.52 -14.21 -1.34
N GLU A 51 0.44 -13.47 -1.16
CA GLU A 51 -0.77 -13.59 -1.97
C GLU A 51 -0.87 -12.41 -2.95
N ARG A 52 -1.58 -12.60 -4.05
CA ARG A 52 -1.67 -11.60 -5.11
C ARG A 52 -2.89 -10.72 -4.95
N MET A 53 -2.67 -9.39 -5.01
CA MET A 53 -3.72 -8.40 -5.18
C MET A 53 -3.74 -7.90 -6.64
N ILE A 54 -4.94 -7.76 -7.20
CA ILE A 54 -5.19 -7.12 -8.51
C ILE A 54 -6.10 -5.92 -8.29
N PHE A 55 -5.67 -4.75 -8.79
CA PHE A 55 -6.51 -3.57 -8.93
C PHE A 55 -6.93 -3.40 -10.39
N ASP A 56 -8.23 -3.25 -10.60
CA ASP A 56 -8.81 -3.10 -11.93
C ASP A 56 -9.76 -1.90 -11.98
N ASP A 57 -9.31 -0.85 -12.61
CA ASP A 57 -10.06 0.40 -12.78
C ASP A 57 -10.71 0.54 -14.16
N THR A 58 -10.18 -0.14 -15.18
CA THR A 58 -10.55 0.05 -16.58
C THR A 58 -10.78 -1.26 -17.36
N GLN A 59 -11.00 -2.38 -16.67
CA GLN A 59 -11.17 -3.72 -17.26
C GLN A 59 -9.91 -4.23 -17.99
N HIS A 60 -8.72 -3.95 -17.45
CA HIS A 60 -7.47 -4.49 -18.01
C HIS A 60 -7.38 -6.01 -17.89
N PHE A 61 -7.95 -6.57 -16.81
CA PHE A 61 -7.92 -7.99 -16.54
C PHE A 61 -9.21 -8.67 -16.97
N SER A 62 -9.13 -9.87 -17.54
CA SER A 62 -10.31 -10.68 -17.76
C SER A 62 -10.86 -11.21 -16.43
N ILE A 63 -12.17 -11.58 -16.40
CA ILE A 63 -12.74 -12.24 -15.20
C ILE A 63 -12.00 -13.55 -14.88
N LEU A 64 -11.52 -14.26 -15.91
CA LEU A 64 -10.79 -15.50 -15.75
C LEU A 64 -9.46 -15.25 -15.06
N ASP A 65 -8.69 -14.23 -15.52
CA ASP A 65 -7.41 -13.90 -14.94
C ASP A 65 -7.55 -13.47 -13.47
N VAL A 66 -8.56 -12.61 -13.19
CA VAL A 66 -8.85 -12.21 -11.82
C VAL A 66 -9.19 -13.41 -10.94
N ALA A 67 -10.13 -14.25 -11.36
CA ALA A 67 -10.62 -15.35 -10.53
C ALA A 67 -9.59 -16.47 -10.34
N ASP A 68 -8.70 -16.68 -11.32
CA ASP A 68 -7.70 -17.74 -11.27
C ASP A 68 -6.40 -17.32 -10.58
N GLN A 69 -6.12 -16.00 -10.49
CA GLN A 69 -4.81 -15.50 -10.08
C GLN A 69 -4.85 -14.56 -8.87
N ALA A 70 -5.97 -13.89 -8.60
CA ALA A 70 -6.05 -12.95 -7.49
C ALA A 70 -6.55 -13.63 -6.21
N ASN A 71 -5.97 -13.21 -5.09
CA ASN A 71 -6.51 -13.44 -3.75
C ASN A 71 -7.35 -12.23 -3.30
N ILE A 72 -6.93 -11.02 -3.72
CA ILE A 72 -7.72 -9.79 -3.57
C ILE A 72 -7.98 -9.21 -4.97
N TYR A 73 -9.22 -8.85 -5.23
CA TYR A 73 -9.66 -8.07 -6.39
C TYR A 73 -10.26 -6.75 -5.93
N MET A 74 -9.61 -5.64 -6.24
CA MET A 74 -10.11 -4.30 -5.97
C MET A 74 -10.61 -3.67 -7.25
N SER A 75 -11.82 -3.11 -7.23
CA SER A 75 -12.38 -2.44 -8.41
C SER A 75 -13.21 -1.21 -8.05
N HIS A 76 -13.34 -0.32 -9.03
CA HIS A 76 -14.27 0.80 -8.97
C HIS A 76 -15.73 0.35 -9.00
N PHE A 77 -16.62 1.19 -8.48
CA PHE A 77 -18.06 0.92 -8.43
C PHE A 77 -18.68 0.71 -9.82
N GLU A 78 -18.12 1.30 -10.88
CA GLU A 78 -18.55 1.08 -12.27
C GLU A 78 -18.33 -0.36 -12.74
N LEU A 79 -17.39 -1.08 -12.09
CA LEU A 79 -17.08 -2.48 -12.38
C LEU A 79 -17.75 -3.46 -11.41
N ALA A 80 -18.64 -2.99 -10.53
CA ALA A 80 -19.28 -3.81 -9.52
C ALA A 80 -19.99 -5.05 -10.10
N TYR A 81 -20.56 -4.96 -11.32
CA TYR A 81 -21.18 -6.08 -12.02
C TYR A 81 -20.24 -7.28 -12.27
N ARG A 82 -18.93 -7.11 -12.13
CA ARG A 82 -17.91 -8.16 -12.29
C ARG A 82 -17.79 -9.05 -11.06
N VAL A 83 -18.05 -8.50 -9.87
CA VAL A 83 -17.86 -9.19 -8.58
C VAL A 83 -18.63 -10.51 -8.52
N PRO A 84 -19.94 -10.58 -8.87
CA PRO A 84 -20.67 -11.85 -8.89
C PRO A 84 -20.06 -12.87 -9.85
N GLN A 85 -19.44 -12.40 -10.95
CA GLN A 85 -18.81 -13.28 -11.96
C GLN A 85 -17.48 -13.86 -11.42
N VAL A 86 -16.70 -13.04 -10.69
CA VAL A 86 -15.48 -13.49 -10.01
C VAL A 86 -15.84 -14.55 -8.97
N HIS A 87 -16.80 -14.28 -8.08
CA HIS A 87 -17.22 -15.21 -7.04
C HIS A 87 -17.86 -16.50 -7.59
N ALA A 88 -18.59 -16.43 -8.70
CA ALA A 88 -19.14 -17.62 -9.34
C ALA A 88 -18.05 -18.59 -9.80
N ARG A 89 -16.85 -18.08 -10.13
CA ARG A 89 -15.71 -18.89 -10.53
C ARG A 89 -14.80 -19.26 -9.36
N ASN A 90 -14.49 -18.30 -8.52
CA ASN A 90 -13.66 -18.50 -7.31
C ASN A 90 -14.25 -17.72 -6.13
N PRO A 91 -15.00 -18.36 -5.26
CA PRO A 91 -15.62 -17.71 -4.10
C PRO A 91 -14.61 -17.27 -3.01
N ASN A 92 -13.34 -17.67 -3.13
CA ASN A 92 -12.30 -17.33 -2.14
C ASN A 92 -11.59 -16.00 -2.44
N VAL A 93 -11.85 -15.39 -3.61
CA VAL A 93 -11.30 -14.05 -3.92
C VAL A 93 -11.99 -13.01 -3.05
N ILE A 94 -11.21 -12.25 -2.29
CA ILE A 94 -11.70 -11.11 -1.51
C ILE A 94 -11.93 -9.93 -2.49
N CYS A 95 -13.18 -9.57 -2.72
CA CYS A 95 -13.54 -8.46 -3.60
C CYS A 95 -13.72 -7.18 -2.78
N LEU A 96 -12.92 -6.13 -3.05
CA LEU A 96 -12.95 -4.85 -2.36
C LEU A 96 -13.47 -3.73 -3.26
N LEU A 97 -14.42 -2.96 -2.75
CA LEU A 97 -14.93 -1.76 -3.41
C LEU A 97 -13.96 -0.60 -3.20
N TYR A 98 -13.44 0.00 -4.28
CA TYR A 98 -12.64 1.22 -4.17
C TYR A 98 -13.50 2.43 -3.82
N ARG A 99 -13.10 3.20 -2.81
CA ARG A 99 -13.70 4.49 -2.46
C ARG A 99 -12.68 5.52 -1.99
N ASN A 100 -12.58 6.65 -2.73
CA ASN A 100 -11.88 7.82 -2.20
C ASN A 100 -12.76 8.52 -1.17
N ILE A 101 -12.31 8.54 0.09
CA ILE A 101 -13.13 9.04 1.21
C ILE A 101 -13.12 10.55 1.37
N ARG A 102 -12.22 11.26 0.70
CA ARG A 102 -12.06 12.71 0.83
C ARG A 102 -12.45 13.50 -0.41
N ALA A 103 -12.78 12.81 -1.50
CA ALA A 103 -12.98 13.45 -2.79
C ALA A 103 -14.41 13.31 -3.28
N VAL A 104 -14.94 14.40 -3.82
CA VAL A 104 -16.08 14.38 -4.72
C VAL A 104 -15.72 15.10 -6.02
N TYR A 105 -16.12 14.50 -7.14
CA TYR A 105 -15.78 14.99 -8.46
C TYR A 105 -16.94 15.71 -9.10
N THR A 106 -16.71 16.85 -9.74
CA THR A 106 -17.74 17.57 -10.51
C THR A 106 -18.25 16.77 -11.72
N ARG A 107 -17.53 15.74 -12.14
CA ARG A 107 -17.95 14.79 -13.20
C ARG A 107 -18.95 13.75 -12.72
N THR A 108 -19.17 13.62 -11.40
CA THR A 108 -20.28 12.90 -10.78
C THR A 108 -21.27 13.93 -10.23
N PRO A 109 -22.06 14.61 -11.10
CA PRO A 109 -22.82 15.78 -10.71
C PRO A 109 -23.84 15.49 -9.60
N ASP A 110 -24.52 14.35 -9.66
CA ASP A 110 -25.52 13.97 -8.66
C ASP A 110 -24.90 13.83 -7.24
N GLU A 111 -23.70 13.24 -7.15
CA GLU A 111 -22.99 13.11 -5.90
C GLU A 111 -22.41 14.45 -5.44
N TYR A 112 -21.88 15.24 -6.37
CA TYR A 112 -21.36 16.57 -6.08
C TYR A 112 -22.45 17.49 -5.55
N ASP A 113 -23.61 17.54 -6.21
CA ASP A 113 -24.75 18.37 -5.81
C ASP A 113 -25.29 17.93 -4.45
N LEU A 114 -25.40 16.62 -4.21
CA LEU A 114 -25.78 16.07 -2.91
C LEU A 114 -24.85 16.55 -1.78
N PHE A 115 -23.53 16.49 -2.00
CA PHE A 115 -22.53 16.90 -0.99
C PHE A 115 -22.56 18.41 -0.76
N PHE A 116 -22.75 19.17 -1.85
CA PHE A 116 -22.84 20.62 -1.77
C PHE A 116 -24.07 21.08 -1.00
N GLU A 117 -25.25 20.52 -1.31
CA GLU A 117 -26.52 20.86 -0.68
C GLU A 117 -26.57 20.46 0.79
N ASN A 118 -25.92 19.36 1.17
CA ASN A 118 -25.85 18.92 2.56
C ASN A 118 -24.73 19.59 3.37
N GLY A 119 -23.91 20.48 2.74
CA GLY A 119 -22.84 21.18 3.41
C GLY A 119 -21.67 20.28 3.81
N TRP A 120 -21.43 19.17 3.09
CA TRP A 120 -20.34 18.23 3.36
C TRP A 120 -19.03 18.60 2.65
N ILE A 121 -19.03 19.70 1.90
CA ILE A 121 -17.85 20.20 1.23
C ILE A 121 -17.03 21.07 2.17
N LEU A 122 -15.75 20.76 2.32
CA LEU A 122 -14.82 21.54 3.14
C LEU A 122 -14.52 22.88 2.49
N ARG A 123 -14.45 23.97 3.28
CA ARG A 123 -14.30 25.34 2.81
C ARG A 123 -13.17 26.05 3.54
N ASP A 124 -12.65 27.11 2.92
CA ASP A 124 -11.74 28.06 3.54
C ASP A 124 -12.51 29.13 4.35
N GLU A 125 -11.78 30.07 4.97
CA GLU A 125 -12.34 31.17 5.75
C GLU A 125 -13.26 32.10 4.92
N ALA A 126 -13.03 32.22 3.62
CA ALA A 126 -13.88 33.00 2.70
C ALA A 126 -15.14 32.22 2.28
N GLY A 127 -15.31 30.98 2.72
CA GLY A 127 -16.42 30.11 2.32
C GLY A 127 -16.20 29.43 0.95
N THR A 128 -15.02 29.51 0.37
CA THR A 128 -14.69 28.92 -0.92
C THR A 128 -14.44 27.40 -0.75
N PRO A 129 -15.04 26.52 -1.58
CA PRO A 129 -14.75 25.10 -1.55
C PRO A 129 -13.26 24.81 -1.76
N ILE A 130 -12.70 23.95 -0.90
CA ILE A 130 -11.34 23.47 -1.02
C ILE A 130 -11.27 22.46 -2.17
N LYS A 131 -10.33 22.66 -3.09
CA LYS A 131 -10.09 21.76 -4.22
C LYS A 131 -8.65 21.26 -4.22
N SER A 132 -8.46 20.02 -4.60
CA SER A 132 -7.12 19.49 -4.86
C SER A 132 -6.50 20.19 -6.07
N THR A 133 -5.24 20.64 -5.93
CA THR A 133 -4.46 21.26 -7.03
C THR A 133 -3.98 20.21 -8.03
N VAL A 134 -3.86 18.95 -7.59
CA VAL A 134 -3.31 17.85 -8.38
C VAL A 134 -4.41 17.16 -9.19
N PHE A 135 -5.52 16.83 -8.54
CA PHE A 135 -6.55 15.97 -9.14
C PHE A 135 -7.87 16.70 -9.46
N GLY A 136 -7.97 17.96 -9.10
CA GLY A 136 -9.15 18.79 -9.41
C GLY A 136 -10.44 18.42 -8.69
N TYR A 137 -10.43 17.45 -7.77
CA TYR A 137 -11.61 17.10 -6.97
C TYR A 137 -11.84 18.08 -5.83
N THR A 138 -13.07 18.16 -5.35
CA THR A 138 -13.43 18.95 -4.18
C THR A 138 -13.28 18.11 -2.92
N ILE A 139 -12.74 18.72 -1.87
CA ILE A 139 -12.48 18.03 -0.59
C ILE A 139 -13.76 17.97 0.24
N VAL A 140 -14.02 16.80 0.81
CA VAL A 140 -15.17 16.53 1.67
C VAL A 140 -14.79 16.69 3.15
N ASP A 141 -15.71 17.18 3.97
CA ASP A 141 -15.60 17.19 5.45
C ASP A 141 -15.83 15.77 5.99
N ILE A 142 -14.75 15.01 6.09
CA ILE A 142 -14.78 13.63 6.59
C ILE A 142 -15.20 13.51 8.05
N GLY A 143 -15.14 14.61 8.82
CA GLY A 143 -15.58 14.65 10.20
C GLY A 143 -17.09 14.90 10.36
N ASN A 144 -17.81 15.13 9.27
CA ASN A 144 -19.25 15.31 9.31
C ASN A 144 -19.97 13.97 9.56
N PRO A 145 -20.72 13.78 10.65
CA PRO A 145 -21.33 12.48 10.98
C PRO A 145 -22.40 12.03 9.98
N ASN A 146 -23.05 12.97 9.28
CA ASN A 146 -24.01 12.63 8.23
C ASN A 146 -23.29 12.12 6.98
N TYR A 147 -22.18 12.75 6.59
CA TYR A 147 -21.32 12.23 5.52
C TYR A 147 -20.77 10.84 5.86
N GLN A 148 -20.23 10.67 7.08
CA GLN A 148 -19.73 9.36 7.54
C GLN A 148 -20.81 8.27 7.46
N THR A 149 -22.02 8.60 7.85
CA THR A 149 -23.16 7.67 7.78
C THR A 149 -23.57 7.38 6.33
N TRP A 150 -23.59 8.41 5.49
CA TRP A 150 -23.93 8.28 4.08
C TRP A 150 -22.93 7.38 3.35
N VAL A 151 -21.63 7.64 3.46
CA VAL A 151 -20.60 6.85 2.76
C VAL A 151 -20.58 5.40 3.24
N ALA A 152 -20.78 5.16 4.54
CA ALA A 152 -20.86 3.82 5.09
C ALA A 152 -22.07 3.03 4.55
N ASN A 153 -23.25 3.67 4.44
CA ASN A 153 -24.43 3.07 3.85
C ASN A 153 -24.27 2.86 2.33
N TRP A 154 -23.60 3.78 1.64
CA TRP A 154 -23.28 3.64 0.24
C TRP A 154 -22.39 2.41 0.01
N ILE A 155 -21.32 2.24 0.78
CA ILE A 155 -20.46 1.04 0.75
C ILE A 155 -21.30 -0.21 1.01
N LYS A 156 -22.10 -0.20 2.08
CA LYS A 156 -22.94 -1.34 2.46
C LYS A 156 -23.91 -1.75 1.35
N SER A 157 -24.48 -0.79 0.62
CA SER A 157 -25.39 -1.10 -0.48
C SER A 157 -24.68 -1.85 -1.62
N TYR A 158 -23.45 -1.46 -1.97
CA TYR A 158 -22.67 -2.18 -2.98
C TYR A 158 -22.25 -3.58 -2.50
N MET A 159 -21.94 -3.73 -1.20
CA MET A 159 -21.67 -5.06 -0.63
C MET A 159 -22.91 -5.97 -0.73
N ASP A 160 -24.09 -5.44 -0.40
CA ASP A 160 -25.34 -6.20 -0.44
C ASP A 160 -25.80 -6.53 -1.86
N ASP A 161 -25.66 -5.58 -2.79
CA ASP A 161 -26.16 -5.72 -4.17
C ASP A 161 -25.24 -6.55 -5.05
N TYR A 162 -23.91 -6.48 -4.84
CA TYR A 162 -22.91 -7.09 -5.73
C TYR A 162 -22.04 -8.16 -5.06
N GLY A 163 -22.06 -8.25 -3.73
CA GLY A 163 -21.31 -9.26 -2.98
C GLY A 163 -19.86 -8.88 -2.70
N TYR A 164 -19.51 -7.60 -2.66
CA TYR A 164 -18.19 -7.20 -2.17
C TYR A 164 -17.97 -7.68 -0.73
N ASN A 165 -16.75 -8.12 -0.44
CA ASN A 165 -16.34 -8.55 0.91
C ASN A 165 -15.99 -7.38 1.82
N GLY A 166 -15.75 -6.21 1.26
CA GLY A 166 -15.34 -5.02 2.01
C GLY A 166 -15.03 -3.83 1.12
N VAL A 167 -14.25 -2.90 1.65
CA VAL A 167 -13.91 -1.64 0.99
C VAL A 167 -12.42 -1.32 1.08
N PHE A 168 -11.90 -0.75 0.03
CA PHE A 168 -10.61 -0.09 -0.03
C PHE A 168 -10.80 1.42 0.04
N LEU A 169 -10.29 2.04 1.11
CA LEU A 169 -10.42 3.47 1.39
C LEU A 169 -9.20 4.22 0.91
N ASP A 170 -9.31 4.83 -0.26
CA ASP A 170 -8.27 5.70 -0.77
C ASP A 170 -8.22 7.04 -0.04
N ASN A 171 -7.01 7.61 0.07
CA ASN A 171 -6.73 8.84 0.82
C ASN A 171 -7.06 8.74 2.32
N CYS A 172 -6.91 7.56 2.92
CA CYS A 172 -7.08 7.31 4.34
C CYS A 172 -5.86 7.77 5.14
N LEU A 173 -5.50 9.06 5.03
CA LEU A 173 -4.31 9.65 5.65
C LEU A 173 -4.67 10.50 6.85
N PRO A 174 -3.98 10.37 7.99
CA PRO A 174 -4.27 11.11 9.21
C PRO A 174 -3.60 12.50 9.24
N SER A 175 -3.72 13.29 8.16
CA SER A 175 -3.06 14.61 8.04
C SER A 175 -3.79 15.55 7.10
N THR A 176 -3.83 16.85 7.46
CA THR A 176 -4.36 17.93 6.61
C THR A 176 -3.40 18.35 5.49
N GLU A 177 -2.13 17.99 5.57
CA GLU A 177 -1.11 18.39 4.58
C GLU A 177 -1.40 17.91 3.16
N ILE A 178 -2.26 16.93 3.05
CA ILE A 178 -2.67 16.34 1.77
C ILE A 178 -3.95 16.98 1.22
N LEU A 179 -4.45 17.99 1.86
CA LEU A 179 -5.59 18.73 1.34
C LEU A 179 -5.21 19.61 0.12
N TRP A 180 -3.92 19.61 -0.28
CA TRP A 180 -3.37 20.34 -1.45
C TRP A 180 -4.34 21.33 -2.07
N SER A 181 -4.60 22.37 -1.29
CA SER A 181 -5.65 23.31 -1.59
C SER A 181 -5.23 24.28 -2.68
N THR A 182 -6.16 24.57 -3.60
CA THR A 182 -6.05 25.73 -4.47
C THR A 182 -6.24 27.05 -3.70
N SER A 183 -6.76 26.98 -2.48
CA SER A 183 -6.96 28.14 -1.63
C SER A 183 -5.66 28.57 -0.95
N PRO A 184 -5.33 29.87 -0.92
CA PRO A 184 -4.21 30.39 -0.12
C PRO A 184 -4.49 30.32 1.40
N SER A 185 -5.73 30.08 1.79
CA SER A 185 -6.16 29.96 3.19
C SER A 185 -6.34 28.50 3.59
N PRO A 186 -6.07 28.14 4.86
CA PRO A 186 -6.30 26.78 5.34
C PRO A 186 -7.78 26.42 5.28
N ALA A 187 -8.06 25.12 5.22
CA ALA A 187 -9.41 24.61 5.42
C ALA A 187 -9.89 24.94 6.83
N ILE A 188 -11.15 25.33 6.96
CA ILE A 188 -11.79 25.58 8.25
C ILE A 188 -12.52 24.33 8.69
N ASN A 189 -12.29 23.93 9.93
CA ASN A 189 -13.06 22.84 10.56
C ASN A 189 -14.48 23.35 10.85
N PRO A 190 -15.54 22.82 10.20
CA PRO A 190 -16.89 23.35 10.37
C PRO A 190 -17.45 23.22 11.79
N ARG A 191 -16.86 22.34 12.62
CA ARG A 191 -17.30 22.10 13.99
C ARG A 191 -16.74 23.11 14.99
N THR A 192 -15.58 23.66 14.72
CA THR A 192 -14.89 24.65 15.58
C THR A 192 -14.93 26.06 15.05
N GLY A 193 -15.00 26.23 13.71
CA GLY A 193 -14.85 27.50 13.02
C GLY A 193 -13.40 27.98 12.90
N GLU A 194 -12.44 27.15 13.31
CA GLU A 194 -11.00 27.44 13.29
C GLU A 194 -10.29 26.64 12.18
N PRO A 195 -9.05 27.02 11.82
CA PRO A 195 -8.25 26.23 10.89
C PRO A 195 -8.17 24.77 11.29
N TYR A 196 -8.43 23.88 10.33
CA TYR A 196 -8.46 22.44 10.57
C TYR A 196 -7.05 21.93 10.86
N THR A 197 -6.84 21.42 12.07
CA THR A 197 -5.55 20.86 12.49
C THR A 197 -5.38 19.41 12.06
N SER A 198 -4.13 18.97 11.87
CA SER A 198 -3.86 17.55 11.58
C SER A 198 -4.24 16.61 12.72
N ALA A 199 -4.30 17.09 13.96
CA ALA A 199 -4.76 16.30 15.10
C ALA A 199 -6.27 16.03 15.01
N GLU A 200 -7.08 17.06 14.76
CA GLU A 200 -8.52 16.92 14.54
C GLU A 200 -8.81 16.04 13.32
N PHE A 201 -8.06 16.26 12.23
CA PHE A 201 -8.23 15.48 11.00
C PHE A 201 -7.94 13.99 11.21
N LYS A 202 -6.91 13.64 12.00
CA LYS A 202 -6.62 12.26 12.41
C LYS A 202 -7.82 11.63 13.14
N GLU A 203 -8.38 12.34 14.13
CA GLU A 203 -9.55 11.83 14.86
C GLU A 203 -10.74 11.61 13.94
N ASP A 204 -10.92 12.47 12.94
CA ASP A 204 -12.00 12.33 11.97
C ASP A 204 -11.80 11.14 11.02
N VAL A 205 -10.55 10.85 10.60
CA VAL A 205 -10.24 9.62 9.85
C VAL A 205 -10.56 8.38 10.67
N ILE A 206 -10.11 8.32 11.93
CA ILE A 206 -10.40 7.21 12.85
C ILE A 206 -11.92 7.05 13.04
N SER A 207 -12.63 8.16 13.29
CA SER A 207 -14.09 8.16 13.44
C SER A 207 -14.81 7.65 12.21
N LEU A 208 -14.38 8.09 11.00
CA LEU A 208 -14.96 7.66 9.74
C LEU A 208 -14.77 6.14 9.52
N VAL A 209 -13.55 5.63 9.70
CA VAL A 209 -13.26 4.19 9.56
C VAL A 209 -14.10 3.37 10.53
N ASN A 210 -14.16 3.78 11.81
CA ASN A 210 -14.95 3.11 12.83
C ASN A 210 -16.45 3.17 12.51
N ARG A 211 -16.93 4.29 11.95
CA ARG A 211 -18.31 4.43 11.49
C ARG A 211 -18.63 3.48 10.34
N ILE A 212 -17.73 3.38 9.36
CA ILE A 212 -17.89 2.42 8.25
C ILE A 212 -17.97 1.01 8.82
N LYS A 213 -17.02 0.57 9.65
CA LYS A 213 -17.02 -0.77 10.26
C LYS A 213 -18.32 -1.07 11.01
N SER A 214 -18.84 -0.09 11.77
CA SER A 214 -20.08 -0.27 12.54
C SER A 214 -21.31 -0.57 11.66
N ILE A 215 -21.27 -0.19 10.38
CA ILE A 215 -22.37 -0.36 9.43
C ILE A 215 -22.17 -1.59 8.53
N ILE A 216 -20.94 -1.80 8.06
CA ILE A 216 -20.65 -2.94 7.17
C ILE A 216 -20.45 -4.26 7.94
N GLY A 217 -20.25 -4.21 9.27
CA GLY A 217 -20.08 -5.40 10.11
C GLY A 217 -18.73 -6.10 9.88
N ASP A 218 -18.78 -7.37 9.51
CA ASP A 218 -17.58 -8.21 9.32
C ASP A 218 -16.83 -7.93 8.01
N GLY A 219 -17.31 -6.97 7.19
CA GLY A 219 -16.62 -6.59 5.94
C GLY A 219 -15.24 -6.00 6.20
N GLU A 220 -14.29 -6.30 5.30
CA GLU A 220 -12.90 -5.85 5.37
C GLU A 220 -12.75 -4.36 5.05
N ILE A 221 -11.89 -3.65 5.77
CA ILE A 221 -11.53 -2.26 5.51
C ILE A 221 -10.03 -2.14 5.32
N ILE A 222 -9.60 -1.89 4.09
CA ILE A 222 -8.20 -1.63 3.75
C ILE A 222 -8.00 -0.13 3.53
N GLY A 223 -7.00 0.46 4.20
CA GLY A 223 -6.68 1.89 4.05
C GLY A 223 -5.48 2.14 3.16
N ASN A 224 -5.59 3.02 2.15
CA ASN A 224 -4.45 3.62 1.49
C ASN A 224 -4.13 4.96 2.18
N GLY A 225 -3.08 4.97 2.98
CA GLY A 225 -2.77 6.15 3.80
C GLY A 225 -1.31 6.26 4.23
N ILE A 226 -0.51 5.22 4.10
CA ILE A 226 0.91 5.23 4.46
C ILE A 226 1.73 4.90 3.22
N LEU A 227 2.26 5.94 2.56
CA LEU A 227 2.94 5.80 1.28
C LEU A 227 4.15 4.87 1.34
N ASN A 228 5.01 5.07 2.34
CA ASN A 228 6.26 4.33 2.52
C ASN A 228 6.79 4.46 3.96
N GLY A 229 7.86 3.73 4.26
CA GLY A 229 8.49 3.73 5.58
C GLY A 229 9.08 5.08 5.99
N GLU A 230 9.70 5.82 5.06
CA GLU A 230 10.24 7.15 5.35
C GLU A 230 9.14 8.09 5.89
N ARG A 231 7.95 8.05 5.28
CA ARG A 231 6.80 8.83 5.72
C ARG A 231 6.29 8.34 7.07
N PHE A 232 6.21 7.04 7.26
CA PHE A 232 5.77 6.44 8.52
C PHE A 232 6.67 6.82 9.69
N PHE A 233 8.00 6.74 9.54
CA PHE A 233 8.96 7.06 10.62
C PHE A 233 9.26 8.56 10.77
N ASN A 234 8.69 9.41 9.93
CA ASN A 234 8.87 10.85 10.08
C ASN A 234 8.22 11.34 11.39
N ASN A 235 9.00 12.01 12.23
CA ASN A 235 8.58 12.48 13.56
C ASN A 235 7.29 13.32 13.56
N ASN A 236 7.02 14.04 12.45
CA ASN A 236 5.83 14.87 12.34
C ASN A 236 4.56 14.05 12.12
N TYR A 237 4.68 12.78 11.70
CA TYR A 237 3.55 11.95 11.29
C TYR A 237 3.44 10.66 12.06
N HIS A 238 4.55 10.11 12.56
CA HIS A 238 4.64 8.75 13.11
C HIS A 238 3.51 8.44 14.10
N GLN A 239 3.36 9.26 15.14
CA GLN A 239 2.33 9.00 16.15
C GLN A 239 0.91 9.02 15.57
N ARG A 240 0.64 9.87 14.58
CA ARG A 240 -0.68 9.92 13.94
C ARG A 240 -0.96 8.66 13.13
N TYR A 241 0.05 8.08 12.48
CA TYR A 241 -0.08 6.80 11.79
C TYR A 241 -0.27 5.65 12.77
N VAL A 242 0.51 5.62 13.85
CA VAL A 242 0.34 4.62 14.93
C VAL A 242 -1.06 4.70 15.52
N ASP A 243 -1.54 5.91 15.86
CA ASP A 243 -2.90 6.11 16.37
C ASP A 243 -3.96 5.60 15.38
N MET A 244 -3.82 5.94 14.09
CA MET A 244 -4.75 5.47 13.05
C MET A 244 -4.78 3.94 12.97
N LEU A 245 -3.61 3.29 12.91
CA LEU A 245 -3.53 1.83 12.82
C LEU A 245 -4.05 1.11 14.06
N THR A 246 -3.87 1.70 15.26
CA THR A 246 -4.19 1.03 16.53
C THR A 246 -5.56 1.40 17.10
N GLN A 247 -6.17 2.51 16.66
CA GLN A 247 -7.43 3.02 17.21
C GLN A 247 -8.59 2.99 16.20
N SER A 248 -8.30 2.75 14.93
CA SER A 248 -9.33 2.55 13.92
C SER A 248 -9.59 1.07 13.66
N ALA A 249 -10.72 0.78 13.05
CA ALA A 249 -11.12 -0.57 12.66
C ALA A 249 -10.63 -0.94 11.26
N LEU A 250 -9.39 -0.55 10.91
CA LEU A 250 -8.74 -1.01 9.70
C LEU A 250 -8.35 -2.48 9.85
N ASP A 251 -8.68 -3.27 8.84
CA ASP A 251 -8.29 -4.68 8.72
C ASP A 251 -7.03 -4.84 7.87
N GLY A 252 -6.58 -3.77 7.22
CA GLY A 252 -5.34 -3.78 6.44
C GLY A 252 -4.90 -2.40 6.00
N ILE A 253 -3.66 -2.34 5.52
CA ILE A 253 -3.03 -1.12 5.04
C ILE A 253 -2.27 -1.36 3.74
N GLU A 254 -2.42 -0.44 2.79
CA GLU A 254 -1.61 -0.39 1.59
C GLU A 254 -0.40 0.52 1.77
N SER A 255 0.74 0.13 1.16
CA SER A 255 1.91 0.99 0.95
C SER A 255 2.09 1.24 -0.54
N GLU A 256 1.52 2.33 -1.03
CA GLU A 256 1.43 2.64 -2.45
C GLU A 256 2.79 2.92 -3.09
N CYS A 257 3.73 3.53 -2.35
CA CYS A 257 5.06 3.87 -2.83
C CYS A 257 6.13 2.95 -2.21
N TRP A 258 6.02 1.63 -2.46
CA TRP A 258 6.86 0.63 -1.80
C TRP A 258 8.36 0.82 -2.06
N LEU A 259 8.77 0.99 -3.32
CA LEU A 259 10.18 1.09 -3.73
C LEU A 259 10.56 2.39 -4.43
N MET A 260 9.59 3.12 -4.92
CA MET A 260 9.76 4.39 -5.61
C MET A 260 8.47 5.22 -5.49
N THR A 261 8.55 6.51 -5.74
CA THR A 261 7.38 7.37 -5.89
C THR A 261 6.95 7.42 -7.35
N LEU A 262 5.68 7.71 -7.62
CA LEU A 262 5.14 7.73 -8.99
C LEU A 262 5.72 8.85 -9.85
N ASP A 263 6.18 9.93 -9.22
CA ASP A 263 6.71 11.11 -9.89
C ASP A 263 8.25 11.15 -9.98
N ASP A 264 8.91 10.14 -9.40
CA ASP A 264 10.37 10.02 -9.42
C ASP A 264 10.78 8.58 -9.76
N PRO A 265 11.21 8.31 -11.00
CA PRO A 265 11.59 6.98 -11.44
C PRO A 265 12.95 6.52 -10.88
N ASN A 266 13.53 7.26 -9.95
CA ASN A 266 14.77 6.86 -9.32
C ASN A 266 14.53 5.87 -8.18
N TRP A 267 15.47 4.95 -8.04
CA TRP A 267 15.49 4.05 -6.88
C TRP A 267 15.57 4.83 -5.57
N TYR A 268 14.90 4.35 -4.55
CA TYR A 268 15.12 4.86 -3.20
C TYR A 268 16.59 4.70 -2.81
N SER A 269 17.12 5.67 -2.06
CA SER A 269 18.39 5.48 -1.36
C SER A 269 18.28 4.26 -0.42
N GLU A 270 19.41 3.62 -0.10
CA GLU A 270 19.44 2.49 0.84
C GLU A 270 18.72 2.81 2.15
N SER A 271 18.89 4.03 2.67
CA SER A 271 18.22 4.46 3.90
C SER A 271 16.69 4.50 3.75
N LYS A 272 16.18 5.11 2.69
CA LYS A 272 14.74 5.20 2.45
C LYS A 272 14.12 3.84 2.14
N TRP A 273 14.84 2.99 1.39
CA TRP A 273 14.46 1.60 1.16
C TRP A 273 14.40 0.82 2.47
N LYS A 274 15.41 0.99 3.34
CA LYS A 274 15.43 0.34 4.64
C LYS A 274 14.26 0.78 5.52
N ASP A 275 13.92 2.06 5.50
CA ASP A 275 12.73 2.56 6.21
C ASP A 275 11.45 1.82 5.75
N SER A 276 11.32 1.46 4.46
CA SER A 276 10.18 0.67 3.98
C SER A 276 10.21 -0.77 4.52
N VAL A 277 11.36 -1.42 4.55
CA VAL A 277 11.50 -2.75 5.18
C VAL A 277 11.18 -2.69 6.67
N ASP A 278 11.74 -1.71 7.40
CA ASP A 278 11.50 -1.54 8.84
C ASP A 278 10.02 -1.24 9.13
N PHE A 279 9.34 -0.50 8.25
CA PHE A 279 7.90 -0.28 8.37
C PHE A 279 7.10 -1.57 8.23
N ALA A 280 7.45 -2.41 7.26
CA ALA A 280 6.81 -3.71 7.11
C ALA A 280 7.07 -4.61 8.34
N VAL A 281 8.30 -4.61 8.90
CA VAL A 281 8.61 -5.31 10.17
C VAL A 281 7.74 -4.76 11.31
N TRP A 282 7.64 -3.44 11.43
CA TRP A 282 6.80 -2.83 12.46
C TRP A 282 5.32 -3.26 12.33
N LEU A 283 4.80 -3.33 11.11
CA LEU A 283 3.43 -3.82 10.86
C LEU A 283 3.28 -5.28 11.31
N GLN A 284 4.21 -6.18 10.97
CA GLN A 284 4.17 -7.58 11.39
C GLN A 284 4.12 -7.73 12.92
N GLU A 285 4.84 -6.86 13.63
CA GLU A 285 4.97 -6.93 15.09
C GLU A 285 3.80 -6.25 15.83
N ASN A 286 3.18 -5.22 15.25
CA ASN A 286 2.28 -4.33 15.98
C ASN A 286 0.85 -4.26 15.40
N PHE A 287 0.66 -4.63 14.14
CA PHE A 287 -0.62 -4.46 13.45
C PHE A 287 -1.17 -5.77 12.89
N LEU A 288 -0.34 -6.65 12.31
CA LEU A 288 -0.80 -7.81 11.55
C LEU A 288 -1.20 -9.04 12.39
N GLY A 289 -1.04 -9.02 13.70
CA GLY A 289 -1.25 -10.17 14.60
C GLY A 289 -2.69 -10.67 14.77
N ASN A 290 -3.67 -10.17 14.00
CA ASN A 290 -5.09 -10.54 14.09
C ASN A 290 -5.73 -10.76 12.72
N ASP A 291 -5.05 -11.44 11.82
CA ASP A 291 -5.47 -11.64 10.42
C ASP A 291 -5.52 -10.36 9.58
N ASN A 292 -4.92 -9.27 10.06
CA ASN A 292 -4.82 -8.02 9.30
C ASN A 292 -3.92 -8.18 8.08
N MET A 293 -4.08 -7.27 7.11
CA MET A 293 -3.48 -7.37 5.79
C MET A 293 -2.45 -6.25 5.54
N PHE A 294 -1.34 -6.61 4.86
CA PHE A 294 -0.37 -5.64 4.35
C PHE A 294 -0.24 -5.77 2.83
N LEU A 295 -0.39 -4.67 2.11
CA LEU A 295 -0.49 -4.61 0.67
C LEU A 295 0.51 -3.60 0.06
N PRO A 296 1.81 -3.93 -0.07
CA PRO A 296 2.74 -3.08 -0.81
C PRO A 296 2.49 -3.13 -2.31
N VAL A 297 2.63 -1.98 -2.98
CA VAL A 297 2.42 -1.84 -4.42
C VAL A 297 3.74 -1.58 -5.14
N CYS A 298 4.03 -2.38 -6.15
CA CYS A 298 5.06 -2.15 -7.15
C CYS A 298 4.45 -1.63 -8.44
N TYR A 299 4.76 -0.40 -8.80
CA TYR A 299 4.33 0.20 -10.06
C TYR A 299 5.31 -0.17 -11.18
N ASN A 300 5.05 -1.26 -11.87
CA ASN A 300 5.96 -1.76 -12.93
C ASN A 300 5.63 -1.31 -14.34
N ALA A 301 4.48 -0.70 -14.53
CA ALA A 301 4.07 -0.24 -15.86
C ALA A 301 2.98 0.81 -15.73
N GLY A 302 3.08 1.83 -16.56
CA GLY A 302 2.10 2.84 -16.80
C GLY A 302 0.71 2.32 -16.96
N PRO A 303 -0.17 2.93 -17.57
CA PRO A 303 -0.28 4.38 -17.60
C PRO A 303 -1.57 4.81 -16.92
N TYR A 304 -1.50 5.85 -16.26
CA TYR A 304 -2.72 6.58 -16.06
C TYR A 304 -3.18 7.28 -17.36
N ASP A 305 -2.27 7.51 -18.32
CA ASP A 305 -2.58 8.22 -19.56
C ASP A 305 -1.75 7.77 -20.76
N GLN A 306 -1.53 6.46 -20.96
CA GLN A 306 -0.78 5.92 -22.09
C GLN A 306 0.75 6.12 -22.05
N GLU A 307 1.30 6.73 -21.04
CA GLU A 307 2.75 6.74 -20.80
C GLU A 307 3.01 5.78 -19.65
N GLU A 308 3.75 4.69 -19.92
CA GLU A 308 4.20 3.77 -18.87
C GLU A 308 4.98 4.58 -17.82
N PRO A 309 4.76 4.42 -16.49
CA PRO A 309 5.65 5.01 -15.52
C PRO A 309 7.07 4.59 -15.88
N GLU A 310 7.94 5.56 -15.94
CA GLU A 310 9.34 5.28 -16.20
C GLU A 310 9.89 4.42 -15.07
N LEU A 311 10.33 3.22 -15.39
CA LEU A 311 11.15 2.45 -14.47
C LEU A 311 12.52 3.11 -14.32
N PRO A 312 13.22 2.86 -13.21
CA PRO A 312 14.58 3.31 -13.05
C PRO A 312 15.44 2.95 -14.25
N PRO A 313 16.39 3.80 -14.66
CA PRO A 313 17.20 3.57 -15.86
C PRO A 313 17.81 2.17 -15.90
N GLN A 314 17.67 1.50 -17.03
CA GLN A 314 18.18 0.14 -17.29
C GLN A 314 17.53 -0.98 -16.45
N CYS A 315 16.44 -0.68 -15.73
CA CYS A 315 15.67 -1.67 -15.01
C CYS A 315 14.65 -2.36 -15.93
N THR A 316 14.52 -3.68 -15.86
CA THR A 316 13.42 -4.40 -16.49
C THR A 316 12.24 -4.54 -15.51
N LYS A 317 11.04 -4.79 -16.05
CA LYS A 317 9.83 -5.04 -15.23
C LYS A 317 10.05 -6.25 -14.30
N GLU A 318 10.68 -7.31 -14.81
CA GLU A 318 11.02 -8.52 -14.04
C GLU A 318 11.99 -8.21 -12.91
N GLN A 319 13.04 -7.42 -13.17
CA GLN A 319 13.99 -7.01 -12.14
C GLN A 319 13.29 -6.22 -11.05
N TYR A 320 12.42 -5.27 -11.44
CA TYR A 320 11.67 -4.46 -10.50
C TYR A 320 10.71 -5.31 -9.66
N ALA A 321 9.97 -6.22 -10.29
CA ALA A 321 9.07 -7.13 -9.60
C ALA A 321 9.81 -8.03 -8.61
N LEU A 322 10.92 -8.65 -9.03
CA LEU A 322 11.74 -9.51 -8.16
C LEU A 322 12.35 -8.71 -7.00
N TYR A 323 12.81 -7.49 -7.27
CA TYR A 323 13.35 -6.61 -6.22
C TYR A 323 12.28 -6.24 -5.21
N GLY A 324 11.06 -5.88 -5.65
CA GLY A 324 9.93 -5.58 -4.78
C GLY A 324 9.49 -6.78 -3.95
N PHE A 325 9.34 -7.92 -4.58
CA PHE A 325 8.96 -9.16 -3.92
C PHE A 325 10.02 -9.59 -2.89
N GLY A 326 11.29 -9.60 -3.28
CA GLY A 326 12.40 -9.91 -2.37
C GLY A 326 12.49 -8.93 -1.19
N THR A 327 12.20 -7.63 -1.42
CA THR A 327 12.16 -6.63 -0.35
C THR A 327 11.05 -6.94 0.65
N LEU A 328 9.85 -7.31 0.19
CA LEU A 328 8.76 -7.74 1.09
C LEU A 328 9.16 -8.97 1.90
N LEU A 329 9.82 -9.93 1.27
CA LEU A 329 10.26 -11.17 1.95
C LEU A 329 11.28 -10.93 3.07
N LEU A 330 12.00 -9.81 3.09
CA LEU A 330 12.86 -9.48 4.24
C LEU A 330 12.04 -9.21 5.53
N ALA A 331 10.79 -8.76 5.38
CA ALA A 331 9.94 -8.37 6.49
C ALA A 331 8.76 -9.32 6.73
N ALA A 332 8.19 -9.91 5.68
CA ALA A 332 6.97 -10.71 5.78
C ALA A 332 7.11 -11.89 6.75
N ASP A 333 6.07 -12.12 7.55
CA ASP A 333 6.00 -13.17 8.55
C ASP A 333 4.64 -13.88 8.51
N THR A 334 4.47 -14.92 9.28
CA THR A 334 3.23 -15.72 9.38
C THR A 334 2.18 -15.11 10.31
N ASN A 335 2.42 -13.91 10.84
CA ASN A 335 1.53 -13.26 11.82
C ASN A 335 0.25 -12.66 11.20
N GLY A 336 0.25 -12.43 9.90
CA GLY A 336 -0.88 -11.87 9.17
C GLY A 336 -0.79 -12.16 7.69
N HIS A 337 -1.70 -11.59 6.92
CA HIS A 337 -1.76 -11.81 5.49
C HIS A 337 -0.91 -10.78 4.74
N ASN A 338 0.03 -11.28 3.93
CA ASN A 338 0.92 -10.47 3.11
C ASN A 338 0.51 -10.59 1.65
N TYR A 339 0.13 -9.48 1.05
CA TYR A 339 -0.25 -9.39 -0.36
C TYR A 339 0.81 -8.60 -1.12
N MET A 340 0.81 -8.72 -2.45
CA MET A 340 1.63 -7.90 -3.32
C MET A 340 0.83 -7.49 -4.55
N ASN A 341 0.85 -6.21 -4.86
CA ASN A 341 0.30 -5.68 -6.09
C ASN A 341 1.43 -5.29 -7.04
N PHE A 342 1.41 -5.86 -8.24
CA PHE A 342 2.23 -5.42 -9.37
C PHE A 342 1.30 -4.66 -10.31
N ALA A 343 1.15 -3.36 -10.09
CA ALA A 343 0.18 -2.54 -10.78
C ALA A 343 0.34 -2.66 -12.30
N TYR A 344 -0.71 -3.11 -12.97
CA TYR A 344 -0.80 -3.28 -14.42
C TYR A 344 0.28 -4.19 -15.05
N TYR A 345 1.03 -4.93 -14.25
CA TYR A 345 2.02 -5.87 -14.75
C TYR A 345 1.59 -7.31 -14.48
N ASP A 346 1.22 -7.97 -15.55
CA ASP A 346 0.82 -9.37 -15.58
C ASP A 346 1.72 -10.16 -16.53
N SER A 347 2.33 -11.24 -16.02
CA SER A 347 3.20 -12.10 -16.81
C SER A 347 3.42 -13.44 -16.11
N GLU A 348 3.85 -14.46 -16.88
CA GLU A 348 4.26 -15.75 -16.30
C GLU A 348 5.35 -15.60 -15.25
N PHE A 349 6.26 -14.61 -15.41
CA PHE A 349 7.29 -14.30 -14.43
C PHE A 349 6.68 -13.86 -13.10
N VAL A 350 5.73 -12.92 -13.13
CA VAL A 350 5.04 -12.45 -11.90
C VAL A 350 4.29 -13.60 -11.25
N HIS A 351 3.59 -14.42 -12.02
CA HIS A 351 2.87 -15.58 -11.48
C HIS A 351 3.82 -16.53 -10.77
N SER A 352 4.99 -16.81 -11.35
CA SER A 352 5.98 -17.72 -10.78
C SER A 352 6.53 -17.27 -9.41
N LEU A 353 6.49 -15.96 -9.09
CA LEU A 353 6.91 -15.45 -7.78
C LEU A 353 5.97 -15.92 -6.66
N PHE A 354 4.67 -15.99 -6.93
CA PHE A 354 3.67 -16.42 -5.95
C PHE A 354 3.65 -17.95 -5.73
N ASP A 355 4.23 -18.72 -6.65
CA ASP A 355 4.33 -20.16 -6.58
C ASP A 355 5.57 -20.66 -5.82
N ILE A 356 6.46 -19.76 -5.36
CA ILE A 356 7.69 -20.14 -4.68
C ILE A 356 7.37 -20.70 -3.28
N GLU A 357 7.82 -21.92 -3.02
CA GLU A 357 7.76 -22.51 -1.68
C GLU A 357 8.81 -21.89 -0.76
N LEU A 358 8.43 -20.85 -0.03
CA LEU A 358 9.35 -20.10 0.81
C LEU A 358 9.79 -20.85 2.06
N GLY A 359 8.92 -21.63 2.67
CA GLY A 359 9.08 -22.14 4.03
C GLY A 359 8.73 -21.09 5.08
N THR A 360 9.13 -21.31 6.33
CA THR A 360 8.96 -20.35 7.43
C THR A 360 10.22 -19.53 7.66
N PRO A 361 10.10 -18.23 8.01
CA PRO A 361 11.27 -17.43 8.41
C PRO A 361 11.98 -18.06 9.61
N THR A 362 13.32 -18.08 9.58
CA THR A 362 14.12 -18.63 10.70
C THR A 362 14.72 -17.55 11.61
N GLY A 363 14.44 -16.30 11.32
CA GLY A 363 14.90 -15.13 12.09
C GLY A 363 14.58 -13.82 11.38
N ASN A 364 15.05 -12.73 11.97
CA ASN A 364 14.95 -11.40 11.37
C ASN A 364 15.93 -11.26 10.20
N TYR A 365 15.67 -10.29 9.32
CA TYR A 365 16.63 -9.93 8.28
C TYR A 365 17.90 -9.32 8.88
N TYR A 366 19.01 -9.47 8.17
CA TYR A 366 20.31 -8.92 8.56
C TYR A 366 21.12 -8.48 7.35
N MET A 367 22.06 -7.59 7.56
CA MET A 367 23.03 -7.19 6.52
C MET A 367 24.19 -8.20 6.48
N THR A 368 24.46 -8.76 5.31
CA THR A 368 25.57 -9.69 5.13
C THR A 368 26.91 -8.99 5.34
N THR A 369 27.75 -9.57 6.20
CA THR A 369 29.04 -8.98 6.62
C THR A 369 29.92 -8.60 5.43
N GLY A 370 30.42 -7.38 5.43
CA GLY A 370 31.30 -6.85 4.37
C GLY A 370 30.59 -6.42 3.10
N THR A 371 29.27 -6.38 3.10
CA THR A 371 28.44 -5.93 1.99
C THR A 371 27.35 -4.99 2.46
N HIS A 372 26.54 -4.48 1.51
CA HIS A 372 25.25 -3.82 1.75
C HIS A 372 24.10 -4.67 1.20
N VAL A 373 24.28 -6.00 1.20
CA VAL A 373 23.22 -6.95 0.84
C VAL A 373 22.48 -7.35 2.11
N TYR A 374 21.18 -7.20 2.07
CA TYR A 374 20.28 -7.61 3.15
C TYR A 374 19.77 -9.02 2.89
N THR A 375 19.77 -9.82 3.94
CA THR A 375 19.53 -11.27 3.85
C THR A 375 18.48 -11.67 4.87
N ARG A 376 17.59 -12.59 4.49
CA ARG A 376 16.74 -13.31 5.42
C ARG A 376 16.73 -14.80 5.08
N ASP A 377 16.86 -15.60 6.12
CA ASP A 377 16.82 -17.07 5.99
C ASP A 377 15.42 -17.60 6.28
N TYR A 378 15.01 -18.55 5.46
CA TYR A 378 13.79 -19.33 5.61
C TYR A 378 14.15 -20.81 5.70
N THR A 379 13.22 -21.66 6.12
CA THR A 379 13.46 -23.11 6.17
C THR A 379 13.76 -23.72 4.80
N LYS A 380 13.12 -23.22 3.72
CA LYS A 380 13.31 -23.74 2.35
C LYS A 380 14.11 -22.78 1.44
N THR A 381 14.23 -21.52 1.80
CA THR A 381 14.87 -20.49 0.93
C THR A 381 15.84 -19.60 1.69
N LYS A 382 16.63 -18.85 0.95
CA LYS A 382 17.44 -17.70 1.39
C LYS A 382 17.14 -16.53 0.47
N ILE A 383 16.81 -15.39 1.05
CA ILE A 383 16.49 -14.15 0.33
C ILE A 383 17.70 -13.22 0.43
N LEU A 384 18.15 -12.68 -0.71
CA LEU A 384 19.19 -11.68 -0.78
C LEU A 384 18.67 -10.46 -1.52
N VAL A 385 18.85 -9.26 -0.96
CA VAL A 385 18.44 -8.00 -1.59
C VAL A 385 19.57 -6.99 -1.53
N ASN A 386 19.93 -6.43 -2.68
CA ASN A 386 20.92 -5.36 -2.81
C ASN A 386 20.21 -4.03 -3.15
N PRO A 387 20.00 -3.12 -2.19
CA PRO A 387 19.33 -1.85 -2.43
C PRO A 387 20.26 -0.74 -2.94
N THR A 388 21.52 -1.06 -3.22
CA THR A 388 22.54 -0.06 -3.57
C THR A 388 22.86 -0.06 -5.08
N SER A 389 23.61 0.94 -5.52
CA SER A 389 24.15 1.04 -6.88
C SER A 389 25.46 0.26 -7.10
N THR A 390 25.91 -0.53 -6.11
CA THR A 390 27.17 -1.28 -6.16
C THR A 390 26.90 -2.77 -6.25
N THR A 391 27.63 -3.48 -7.11
CA THR A 391 27.60 -4.95 -7.16
C THR A 391 28.36 -5.53 -5.96
N TYR A 392 27.79 -6.53 -5.30
CA TYR A 392 28.44 -7.27 -4.21
C TYR A 392 28.54 -8.75 -4.52
N THR A 393 29.67 -9.35 -4.13
CA THR A 393 29.82 -10.81 -4.09
C THR A 393 29.41 -11.29 -2.68
N VAL A 394 28.38 -12.13 -2.62
CA VAL A 394 27.90 -12.76 -1.40
C VAL A 394 28.39 -14.19 -1.34
N ASN A 395 29.11 -14.55 -0.27
CA ASN A 395 29.48 -15.93 -0.01
C ASN A 395 28.28 -16.69 0.56
N LEU A 396 28.04 -17.88 0.05
CA LEU A 396 26.92 -18.72 0.46
C LEU A 396 27.42 -19.85 1.35
N ASP A 397 26.59 -20.23 2.32
CA ASP A 397 26.89 -21.27 3.30
C ASP A 397 26.71 -22.69 2.77
N GLN A 398 26.03 -22.84 1.64
CA GLN A 398 25.81 -24.10 0.93
C GLN A 398 25.54 -23.86 -0.56
N THR A 399 25.31 -24.92 -1.31
CA THR A 399 24.81 -24.85 -2.68
C THR A 399 23.32 -24.55 -2.69
N TYR A 400 22.87 -23.69 -3.60
CA TYR A 400 21.49 -23.32 -3.80
C TYR A 400 21.07 -23.49 -5.26
N ARG A 401 19.77 -23.36 -5.51
CA ARG A 401 19.22 -23.09 -6.85
C ARG A 401 18.52 -21.73 -6.82
N THR A 402 18.62 -20.99 -7.91
CA THR A 402 17.73 -19.86 -8.13
C THR A 402 16.29 -20.37 -8.32
N PHE A 403 15.29 -19.49 -8.18
CA PHE A 403 13.89 -19.92 -8.33
C PHE A 403 13.58 -20.38 -9.78
N ASP A 404 14.38 -19.97 -10.78
CA ASP A 404 14.33 -20.45 -12.17
C ASP A 404 15.17 -21.72 -12.40
N GLY A 405 15.71 -22.33 -11.33
CA GLY A 405 16.34 -23.64 -11.32
C GLY A 405 17.84 -23.70 -11.57
N GLN A 406 18.54 -22.56 -11.76
CA GLN A 406 19.98 -22.55 -11.99
C GLN A 406 20.75 -22.88 -10.72
N LEU A 407 21.81 -23.68 -10.84
CA LEU A 407 22.65 -24.04 -9.71
C LEU A 407 23.59 -22.89 -9.33
N VAL A 408 23.60 -22.52 -8.05
CA VAL A 408 24.47 -21.50 -7.47
C VAL A 408 25.43 -22.17 -6.49
N GLY A 409 26.74 -21.96 -6.71
CA GLY A 409 27.81 -22.57 -5.89
C GLY A 409 28.09 -21.77 -4.61
N ALA A 410 29.40 -21.66 -4.29
CA ALA A 410 29.88 -21.06 -3.03
C ALA A 410 29.67 -19.52 -2.93
N SER A 411 29.33 -18.83 -4.00
CA SER A 411 29.09 -17.40 -4.01
C SER A 411 28.18 -16.97 -5.16
N ILE A 412 27.59 -15.79 -5.03
CA ILE A 412 26.76 -15.15 -6.04
C ILE A 412 27.10 -13.66 -6.13
N ASN A 413 27.14 -13.12 -7.36
CA ASN A 413 27.25 -11.69 -7.59
C ASN A 413 25.85 -11.08 -7.65
N LEU A 414 25.54 -10.20 -6.72
CA LEU A 414 24.27 -9.50 -6.64
C LEU A 414 24.41 -8.11 -7.25
N GLN A 415 23.76 -7.90 -8.38
CA GLN A 415 23.78 -6.63 -9.12
C GLN A 415 23.09 -5.51 -8.32
N PRO A 416 23.29 -4.24 -8.70
CA PRO A 416 22.56 -3.11 -8.13
C PRO A 416 21.04 -3.28 -8.22
N HIS A 417 20.33 -2.86 -7.17
CA HIS A 417 18.86 -2.82 -7.10
C HIS A 417 18.21 -4.12 -7.60
N THR A 418 18.65 -5.23 -7.03
CA THR A 418 18.12 -6.56 -7.38
C THR A 418 17.92 -7.43 -6.16
N ALA A 419 17.13 -8.48 -6.31
CA ALA A 419 16.98 -9.52 -5.32
C ALA A 419 17.31 -10.90 -5.93
N GLN A 420 17.57 -11.85 -5.05
CA GLN A 420 17.66 -13.28 -5.37
C GLN A 420 16.90 -14.09 -4.34
N ILE A 421 16.08 -15.00 -4.82
CA ILE A 421 15.39 -16.01 -4.03
C ILE A 421 16.08 -17.34 -4.32
N LEU A 422 16.80 -17.83 -3.33
CA LEU A 422 17.64 -19.01 -3.46
C LEU A 422 16.98 -20.20 -2.75
N LEU A 423 16.65 -21.24 -3.49
CA LEU A 423 16.07 -22.49 -2.98
C LEU A 423 17.19 -23.38 -2.39
N LYS A 424 16.99 -23.87 -1.18
CA LYS A 424 17.89 -24.84 -0.54
C LYS A 424 17.82 -26.16 -1.28
N THR A 425 19.00 -26.79 -1.55
CA THR A 425 19.10 -28.07 -2.28
C THR A 425 19.15 -29.26 -1.35
#